data_943086c2e614744e444e11a36879094c
#
_entry.id   943086c2e614744e444e11a36879094c
#
_cell.length_a   1.000
_cell.length_b   1.000
_cell.length_c   1.000
_cell.angle_alpha   90.00
_cell.angle_beta   90.00
_cell.angle_gamma   90.00
#
_symmetry.space_group_name_H-M   'P 1'
#
loop_
_entity.id
_entity.type
_entity.pdbx_description
1 polymer ?
#
loop_
_entity_poly.entity_id
_entity_poly.type
_entity_poly.pdbx_seq_one_letter_code
_entity_poly.pdbx_strand_id
1 'polypeptide(L)'
;QQTESRFIFKNIITPEDKFTFTICNPPFHSSQDEATKSTVRKINNLESRSAGSKVIKPILNFGGHNAELWCEGGELGFVTQMIYESAKYPMQCLWFTTLVSKKENLSSLYKTLSKVNAVEIKTIDMAQGQKTSRIVAWTFLSEAQQKAWKF
;
A
#
# COMPACT_ATOMS: atom_id res chain seq x y z
N GLN A 1 16.16 -7.26 1.53
CA GLN A 1 14.88 -7.39 2.25
C GLN A 1 14.91 -6.51 3.50
N GLN A 2 13.80 -5.78 3.78
CA GLN A 2 13.70 -4.96 4.99
C GLN A 2 13.66 -5.84 6.23
N THR A 3 14.57 -5.58 7.17
CA THR A 3 14.68 -6.33 8.42
C THR A 3 13.97 -5.66 9.60
N GLU A 4 13.72 -4.34 9.49
CA GLU A 4 13.01 -3.56 10.50
C GLU A 4 11.63 -3.15 9.99
N SER A 5 10.56 -3.74 10.53
CA SER A 5 9.16 -3.52 10.11
C SER A 5 8.70 -2.05 10.16
N ARG A 6 9.38 -1.22 10.96
CA ARG A 6 9.10 0.22 11.06
C ARG A 6 9.63 1.06 9.89
N PHE A 7 10.39 0.47 8.96
CA PHE A 7 10.92 1.16 7.78
C PHE A 7 10.45 0.48 6.50
N ILE A 8 10.29 1.29 5.45
CA ILE A 8 9.86 0.81 4.12
C ILE A 8 11.04 0.90 3.16
N PHE A 9 11.70 2.04 3.08
CA PHE A 9 12.77 2.32 2.12
C PHE A 9 14.17 2.41 2.76
N LYS A 10 14.22 2.75 4.06
CA LYS A 10 15.49 2.88 4.78
C LYS A 10 16.29 1.59 4.73
N ASN A 11 17.59 1.69 4.47
CA ASN A 11 18.53 0.57 4.29
C ASN A 11 18.25 -0.33 3.08
N ILE A 12 17.32 0.07 2.19
CA ILE A 12 17.03 -0.62 0.93
C ILE A 12 17.41 0.28 -0.24
N ILE A 13 17.01 1.55 -0.20
CA ILE A 13 17.34 2.54 -1.25
C ILE A 13 18.64 3.23 -0.87
N THR A 14 19.58 3.26 -1.81
CA THR A 14 20.85 3.98 -1.70
C THR A 14 20.80 5.26 -2.55
N PRO A 15 21.71 6.27 -2.32
CA PRO A 15 21.76 7.47 -3.12
C PRO A 15 22.00 7.25 -4.62
N GLU A 16 22.64 6.15 -4.97
CA GLU A 16 23.01 5.77 -6.34
C GLU A 16 21.87 5.09 -7.09
N ASP A 17 20.87 4.59 -6.35
CA ASP A 17 19.74 3.87 -6.95
C ASP A 17 18.84 4.80 -7.75
N LYS A 18 18.28 4.24 -8.84
CA LYS A 18 17.25 4.89 -9.64
C LYS A 18 16.16 3.90 -10.02
N PHE A 19 14.94 4.21 -9.66
CA PHE A 19 13.76 3.40 -9.97
C PHE A 19 12.74 4.22 -10.74
N THR A 20 12.10 3.62 -11.74
CA THR A 20 11.01 4.30 -12.45
C THR A 20 9.78 4.43 -11.55
N PHE A 21 9.44 3.38 -10.81
CA PHE A 21 8.33 3.42 -9.87
C PHE A 21 8.46 2.35 -8.80
N THR A 22 7.82 2.59 -7.67
CA THR A 22 7.57 1.59 -6.65
C THR A 22 6.17 1.03 -6.81
N ILE A 23 5.95 -0.23 -6.41
CA ILE A 23 4.61 -0.81 -6.27
C ILE A 23 4.44 -1.26 -4.83
N CYS A 24 3.37 -0.80 -4.18
CA CYS A 24 3.05 -1.18 -2.82
C CYS A 24 1.59 -1.63 -2.72
N ASN A 25 1.40 -2.79 -2.08
CA ASN A 25 0.11 -3.27 -1.61
C ASN A 25 0.15 -3.24 -0.07
N PRO A 26 -0.34 -2.17 0.57
CA PRO A 26 -0.19 -1.98 2.00
C PRO A 26 -1.02 -2.99 2.79
N PRO A 27 -0.66 -3.28 4.06
CA PRO A 27 -1.52 -4.02 4.96
C PRO A 27 -2.84 -3.26 5.19
N PHE A 28 -3.97 -3.96 5.06
CA PHE A 28 -5.29 -3.32 5.09
C PHE A 28 -5.89 -3.20 6.49
N HIS A 29 -5.43 -4.04 7.43
CA HIS A 29 -6.00 -4.16 8.77
C HIS A 29 -5.16 -3.43 9.80
N SER A 30 -5.84 -2.84 10.80
CA SER A 30 -5.19 -2.14 11.92
C SER A 30 -4.75 -3.06 13.05
N SER A 31 -5.23 -4.32 13.06
CA SER A 31 -4.88 -5.34 14.04
C SER A 31 -5.03 -6.75 13.48
N GLN A 32 -4.39 -7.72 14.14
CA GLN A 32 -4.52 -9.14 13.82
C GLN A 32 -5.97 -9.63 13.99
N ASP A 33 -6.68 -9.14 15.00
CA ASP A 33 -8.08 -9.49 15.24
C ASP A 33 -9.00 -9.04 14.12
N GLU A 34 -8.78 -7.84 13.58
CA GLU A 34 -9.52 -7.33 12.42
C GLU A 34 -9.25 -8.17 11.17
N ALA A 35 -7.99 -8.54 10.92
CA ALA A 35 -7.59 -9.41 9.83
C ALA A 35 -8.28 -10.79 9.94
N THR A 36 -8.29 -11.37 11.13
CA THR A 36 -8.93 -12.67 11.41
C THR A 36 -10.45 -12.61 11.19
N LYS A 37 -11.12 -11.59 11.75
CA LYS A 37 -12.58 -11.40 11.58
C LYS A 37 -12.97 -11.22 10.11
N SER A 38 -12.20 -10.50 9.33
CA SER A 38 -12.47 -10.30 7.91
C SER A 38 -12.35 -11.60 7.10
N THR A 39 -11.42 -12.45 7.47
CA THR A 39 -11.21 -13.76 6.84
C THR A 39 -12.33 -14.73 7.18
N VAL A 40 -12.74 -14.79 8.45
CA VAL A 40 -13.89 -15.62 8.88
C VAL A 40 -15.16 -15.20 8.15
N ARG A 41 -15.43 -13.88 8.00
CA ARG A 41 -16.58 -13.41 7.22
C ARG A 41 -16.52 -13.82 5.75
N LYS A 42 -15.35 -13.81 5.11
CA LYS A 42 -15.20 -14.26 3.72
C LYS A 42 -15.49 -15.74 3.57
N ILE A 43 -15.03 -16.56 4.51
CA ILE A 43 -15.25 -18.00 4.52
C ILE A 43 -16.75 -18.32 4.72
N ASN A 44 -17.39 -17.71 5.72
CA ASN A 44 -18.82 -17.92 5.97
C ASN A 44 -19.67 -17.48 4.75
N ASN A 45 -19.29 -16.43 4.04
CA ASN A 45 -19.98 -16.01 2.81
C ASN A 45 -19.74 -16.95 1.61
N LEU A 46 -18.63 -17.67 1.59
CA LEU A 46 -18.37 -18.72 0.58
C LEU A 46 -19.11 -20.01 0.90
N GLU A 47 -19.16 -20.39 2.17
CA GLU A 47 -19.89 -21.59 2.65
C GLU A 47 -21.40 -21.45 2.48
N SER A 48 -21.97 -20.26 2.70
CA SER A 48 -23.39 -19.99 2.46
C SER A 48 -23.81 -20.08 0.99
N ARG A 49 -22.84 -20.08 0.07
CA ARG A 49 -23.07 -20.29 -1.38
C ARG A 49 -22.84 -21.73 -1.83
N SER A 50 -22.28 -22.59 -0.97
CA SER A 50 -21.98 -23.99 -1.26
C SER A 50 -22.73 -24.90 -0.27
N ALA A 51 -24.01 -25.14 -0.49
CA ALA A 51 -24.76 -26.13 0.28
C ALA A 51 -24.12 -27.49 0.02
N GLY A 52 -23.28 -28.00 0.94
CA GLY A 52 -22.85 -29.40 0.92
C GLY A 52 -21.39 -29.73 1.14
N SER A 53 -20.57 -28.91 1.73
CA SER A 53 -19.16 -29.29 1.94
C SER A 53 -18.69 -29.15 3.40
N LYS A 54 -17.95 -30.18 3.86
CA LYS A 54 -17.43 -30.35 5.22
C LYS A 54 -16.69 -29.08 5.70
N VAL A 55 -16.88 -28.73 6.98
CA VAL A 55 -16.13 -27.70 7.71
C VAL A 55 -14.62 -27.98 7.61
N ILE A 56 -13.96 -27.33 6.69
CA ILE A 56 -12.50 -27.27 6.64
C ILE A 56 -12.11 -26.08 7.51
N LYS A 57 -11.37 -26.33 8.60
CA LYS A 57 -10.75 -25.25 9.37
C LYS A 57 -9.97 -24.38 8.39
N PRO A 58 -10.21 -23.05 8.37
CA PRO A 58 -9.52 -22.19 7.43
C PRO A 58 -8.02 -22.21 7.71
N ILE A 59 -7.27 -22.86 6.86
CA ILE A 59 -5.83 -22.68 6.81
C ILE A 59 -5.63 -21.31 6.17
N LEU A 60 -5.37 -20.31 7.01
CA LEU A 60 -5.03 -18.95 6.62
C LEU A 60 -3.60 -18.91 6.02
N ASN A 61 -3.39 -19.60 4.91
CA ASN A 61 -2.14 -19.54 4.17
C ASN A 61 -2.40 -18.99 2.76
N PHE A 62 -2.61 -17.68 2.69
CA PHE A 62 -2.31 -16.92 1.49
C PHE A 62 -0.80 -16.60 1.40
N GLY A 63 0.09 -17.47 1.90
CA GLY A 63 1.54 -17.32 1.76
C GLY A 63 2.17 -16.06 2.39
N GLY A 64 1.37 -15.15 2.97
CA GLY A 64 1.83 -13.91 3.58
C GLY A 64 2.14 -14.10 5.07
N HIS A 65 3.26 -13.56 5.52
CA HIS A 65 3.56 -13.43 6.94
C HIS A 65 2.54 -12.50 7.62
N ASN A 66 2.25 -12.70 8.91
CA ASN A 66 1.30 -11.87 9.67
C ASN A 66 1.56 -10.35 9.53
N ALA A 67 2.82 -9.95 9.38
CA ALA A 67 3.22 -8.55 9.17
C ALA A 67 2.76 -7.94 7.81
N GLU A 68 2.33 -8.76 6.85
CA GLU A 68 1.82 -8.30 5.55
C GLU A 68 0.31 -8.03 5.57
N LEU A 69 -0.39 -8.52 6.59
CA LEU A 69 -1.84 -8.44 6.67
C LEU A 69 -2.32 -7.26 7.53
N TRP A 70 -1.54 -6.87 8.53
CA TRP A 70 -1.91 -5.79 9.45
C TRP A 70 -0.68 -5.00 9.92
N CYS A 71 -0.90 -3.73 10.23
CA CYS A 71 0.06 -2.87 10.92
C CYS A 71 -0.68 -1.88 11.81
N GLU A 72 0.02 -1.28 12.75
CA GLU A 72 -0.54 -0.20 13.57
C GLU A 72 -1.01 0.96 12.69
N GLY A 73 -2.25 1.41 12.88
CA GLY A 73 -2.89 2.42 12.03
C GLY A 73 -3.41 1.91 10.68
N GLY A 74 -3.22 0.61 10.36
CA GLY A 74 -3.71 -0.03 9.13
C GLY A 74 -3.20 0.64 7.86
N GLU A 75 -3.99 0.56 6.77
CA GLU A 75 -3.67 1.16 5.47
C GLU A 75 -3.24 2.63 5.59
N LEU A 76 -3.99 3.45 6.35
CA LEU A 76 -3.69 4.87 6.48
C LEU A 76 -2.33 5.11 7.17
N GLY A 77 -2.06 4.41 8.27
CA GLY A 77 -0.80 4.52 9.02
C GLY A 77 0.39 4.13 8.16
N PHE A 78 0.30 2.98 7.48
CA PHE A 78 1.35 2.48 6.60
C PHE A 78 1.64 3.43 5.45
N VAL A 79 0.62 3.86 4.71
CA VAL A 79 0.81 4.76 3.55
C VAL A 79 1.30 6.14 4.00
N THR A 80 0.86 6.64 5.15
CA THR A 80 1.38 7.88 5.73
C THR A 80 2.88 7.77 6.00
N GLN A 81 3.34 6.68 6.61
CA GLN A 81 4.76 6.41 6.82
C GLN A 81 5.52 6.31 5.50
N MET A 82 4.97 5.59 4.51
CA MET A 82 5.56 5.47 3.18
C MET A 82 5.78 6.85 2.52
N ILE A 83 4.82 7.76 2.65
CA ILE A 83 4.93 9.12 2.12
C ILE A 83 6.07 9.88 2.83
N TYR A 84 6.15 9.84 4.17
CA TYR A 84 7.23 10.51 4.90
C TYR A 84 8.61 9.92 4.59
N GLU A 85 8.71 8.59 4.43
CA GLU A 85 9.98 7.98 4.05
C GLU A 85 10.37 8.30 2.60
N SER A 86 9.43 8.28 1.67
CA SER A 86 9.69 8.59 0.26
C SER A 86 10.27 9.98 0.05
N ALA A 87 9.88 10.95 0.90
CA ALA A 87 10.42 12.31 0.87
C ALA A 87 11.93 12.40 1.19
N LYS A 88 12.51 11.33 1.75
CA LYS A 88 13.96 11.24 1.99
C LYS A 88 14.73 10.73 0.77
N TYR A 89 14.03 10.26 -0.25
CA TYR A 89 14.56 9.68 -1.48
C TYR A 89 13.96 10.34 -2.74
N PRO A 90 13.91 11.69 -2.78
CA PRO A 90 13.16 12.41 -3.82
C PRO A 90 13.76 12.25 -5.22
N MET A 91 15.06 11.90 -5.30
CA MET A 91 15.81 11.77 -6.56
C MET A 91 16.07 10.31 -6.97
N GLN A 92 15.67 9.35 -6.17
CA GLN A 92 15.90 7.92 -6.40
C GLN A 92 14.72 7.21 -7.07
N CYS A 93 13.55 7.84 -7.09
CA CYS A 93 12.36 7.24 -7.70
C CYS A 93 11.57 8.27 -8.51
N LEU A 94 11.24 7.94 -9.76
CA LEU A 94 10.43 8.83 -10.59
C LEU A 94 9.00 8.91 -10.08
N TRP A 95 8.38 7.78 -9.75
CA TRP A 95 7.03 7.72 -9.18
C TRP A 95 6.97 6.74 -8.00
N PHE A 96 6.59 7.23 -6.84
CA PHE A 96 6.18 6.36 -5.74
C PHE A 96 4.71 6.02 -5.93
N THR A 97 4.34 4.74 -5.77
CA THR A 97 2.95 4.32 -5.94
C THR A 97 2.50 3.35 -4.84
N THR A 98 1.25 3.45 -4.47
CA THR A 98 0.61 2.54 -3.52
C THR A 98 -0.84 2.29 -3.87
N LEU A 99 -1.32 1.10 -3.55
CA LEU A 99 -2.74 0.79 -3.57
C LEU A 99 -3.44 1.45 -2.38
N VAL A 100 -4.65 1.98 -2.59
CA VAL A 100 -5.52 2.51 -1.54
C VAL A 100 -6.91 1.91 -1.72
N SER A 101 -7.33 1.10 -0.76
CA SER A 101 -8.63 0.43 -0.78
C SER A 101 -9.75 1.30 -0.23
N LYS A 102 -9.45 2.09 0.81
CA LYS A 102 -10.43 2.91 1.53
C LYS A 102 -10.44 4.34 0.99
N LYS A 103 -11.55 4.75 0.34
CA LYS A 103 -11.71 6.09 -0.22
C LYS A 103 -11.58 7.19 0.83
N GLU A 104 -12.05 6.94 2.03
CA GLU A 104 -11.97 7.86 3.16
C GLU A 104 -10.54 8.24 3.55
N ASN A 105 -9.55 7.39 3.25
CA ASN A 105 -8.13 7.67 3.53
C ASN A 105 -7.54 8.75 2.62
N LEU A 106 -8.08 8.94 1.40
CA LEU A 106 -7.49 9.81 0.38
C LEU A 106 -7.27 11.25 0.88
N SER A 107 -8.27 11.84 1.56
CA SER A 107 -8.17 13.22 2.05
C SER A 107 -6.98 13.41 3.00
N SER A 108 -6.74 12.45 3.90
CA SER A 108 -5.62 12.50 4.84
C SER A 108 -4.28 12.27 4.13
N LEU A 109 -4.25 11.36 3.14
CA LEU A 109 -3.05 11.10 2.35
C LEU A 109 -2.65 12.30 1.50
N TYR A 110 -3.60 12.99 0.87
CA TYR A 110 -3.30 14.21 0.10
C TYR A 110 -2.77 15.33 0.99
N LYS A 111 -3.29 15.50 2.20
CA LYS A 111 -2.74 16.45 3.17
C LYS A 111 -1.31 16.09 3.55
N THR A 112 -1.00 14.81 3.72
CA THR A 112 0.36 14.35 4.02
C THR A 112 1.30 14.59 2.84
N LEU A 113 0.88 14.27 1.61
CA LEU A 113 1.65 14.54 0.39
C LEU A 113 1.94 16.03 0.19
N SER A 114 0.98 16.89 0.48
CA SER A 114 1.19 18.35 0.48
C SER A 114 2.22 18.79 1.54
N LYS A 115 2.17 18.22 2.75
CA LYS A 115 3.14 18.55 3.83
C LYS A 115 4.57 18.18 3.46
N VAL A 116 4.78 17.13 2.69
CA VAL A 116 6.13 16.71 2.25
C VAL A 116 6.52 17.33 0.91
N ASN A 117 5.72 18.29 0.39
CA ASN A 117 5.95 18.98 -0.87
C ASN A 117 6.06 18.04 -2.08
N ALA A 118 5.18 17.04 -2.17
CA ALA A 118 5.05 16.27 -3.40
C ALA A 118 4.69 17.20 -4.56
N VAL A 119 5.43 17.12 -5.67
CA VAL A 119 5.31 18.04 -6.82
C VAL A 119 4.09 17.70 -7.66
N GLU A 120 3.83 16.41 -7.86
CA GLU A 120 2.70 15.93 -8.62
C GLU A 120 2.08 14.70 -7.93
N ILE A 121 0.75 14.64 -7.94
CA ILE A 121 -0.04 13.55 -7.35
C ILE A 121 -1.06 13.09 -8.38
N LYS A 122 -1.12 11.79 -8.63
CA LYS A 122 -2.12 11.15 -9.49
C LYS A 122 -2.91 10.12 -8.70
N THR A 123 -4.20 10.07 -8.93
CA THR A 123 -5.06 9.00 -8.41
C THR A 123 -5.72 8.31 -9.58
N ILE A 124 -5.50 7.00 -9.68
CA ILE A 124 -5.98 6.16 -10.77
C ILE A 124 -6.99 5.18 -10.17
N ASP A 125 -8.25 5.31 -10.55
CA ASP A 125 -9.28 4.37 -10.12
C ASP A 125 -9.09 3.02 -10.80
N MET A 126 -9.16 1.96 -9.99
CA MET A 126 -9.10 0.58 -10.45
C MET A 126 -10.41 -0.10 -10.08
N ALA A 127 -11.19 -0.48 -11.09
CA ALA A 127 -12.43 -1.22 -10.90
C ALA A 127 -12.21 -2.69 -11.25
N GLN A 128 -12.56 -3.59 -10.34
CA GLN A 128 -12.61 -5.02 -10.59
C GLN A 128 -13.93 -5.58 -10.02
N GLY A 129 -14.90 -5.76 -10.88
CA GLY A 129 -16.26 -6.12 -10.49
C GLY A 129 -16.89 -5.02 -9.64
N GLN A 130 -17.38 -5.38 -8.46
CA GLN A 130 -18.00 -4.42 -7.52
C GLN A 130 -17.00 -3.76 -6.56
N LYS A 131 -15.71 -4.10 -6.64
CA LYS A 131 -14.68 -3.51 -5.81
C LYS A 131 -13.97 -2.39 -6.56
N THR A 132 -13.91 -1.22 -5.94
CA THR A 132 -13.10 -0.09 -6.43
C THR A 132 -11.92 0.10 -5.48
N SER A 133 -10.73 -0.09 -5.98
CA SER A 133 -9.49 0.33 -5.34
C SER A 133 -8.86 1.45 -6.16
N ARG A 134 -7.80 2.06 -5.64
CA ARG A 134 -7.11 3.16 -6.32
C ARG A 134 -5.61 2.97 -6.19
N ILE A 135 -4.89 3.39 -7.22
CA ILE A 135 -3.46 3.64 -7.11
C ILE A 135 -3.30 5.14 -6.84
N VAL A 136 -2.64 5.49 -5.75
CA VAL A 136 -2.14 6.84 -5.51
C VAL A 136 -0.68 6.84 -5.89
N ALA A 137 -0.31 7.71 -6.83
CA ALA A 137 1.05 7.91 -7.30
C ALA A 137 1.49 9.35 -7.01
N TRP A 138 2.75 9.52 -6.58
CA TRP A 138 3.33 10.85 -6.35
C TRP A 138 4.78 10.90 -6.76
N THR A 139 5.24 12.11 -7.07
CA THR A 139 6.64 12.38 -7.39
C THR A 139 7.11 13.67 -6.71
N PHE A 140 8.40 13.72 -6.44
CA PHE A 140 9.08 14.93 -5.95
C PHE A 140 9.84 15.64 -7.08
N LEU A 141 9.84 15.09 -8.29
CA LEU A 141 10.56 15.61 -9.43
C LEU A 141 9.71 16.63 -10.19
N SER A 142 10.33 17.73 -10.61
CA SER A 142 9.71 18.68 -11.54
C SER A 142 9.44 18.02 -12.91
N GLU A 143 8.56 18.60 -13.69
CA GLU A 143 8.26 18.11 -15.06
C GLU A 143 9.53 17.98 -15.93
N ALA A 144 10.45 18.92 -15.82
CA ALA A 144 11.73 18.89 -16.55
C ALA A 144 12.60 17.69 -16.09
N GLN A 145 12.64 17.41 -14.79
CA GLN A 145 13.37 16.26 -14.24
C GLN A 145 12.72 14.94 -14.62
N GLN A 146 11.38 14.88 -14.64
CA GLN A 146 10.65 13.69 -15.08
C GLN A 146 10.94 13.36 -16.55
N LYS A 147 10.94 14.39 -17.44
CA LYS A 147 11.29 14.23 -18.87
C LYS A 147 12.76 13.83 -19.09
N ALA A 148 13.65 14.27 -18.21
CA ALA A 148 15.08 13.95 -18.27
C ALA A 148 15.44 12.63 -17.57
N TRP A 149 14.46 11.94 -16.97
CA TRP A 149 14.72 10.72 -16.22
C TRP A 149 15.29 9.62 -17.12
N LYS A 150 16.47 9.13 -16.75
CA LYS A 150 17.16 8.01 -17.41
C LYS A 150 17.61 7.03 -16.34
N PHE A 151 17.60 5.74 -16.69
CA PHE A 151 18.16 4.65 -15.87
C PHE A 151 19.67 4.65 -15.91
#